data_2c296b6535fa476b358a84f1fec1fd52
#
_entry.id   2c296b6535fa476b358a84f1fec1fd52
#
_cell.length_a   1.000
_cell.length_b   1.000
_cell.length_c   1.000
_cell.angle_alpha   90.00
_cell.angle_beta   90.00
_cell.angle_gamma   90.00
#
_symmetry.space_group_name_H-M   'P 1'
#
loop_
_entity.id
_entity.type
_entity.pdbx_description
1 polymer ?
#
loop_
_entity_poly.entity_id
_entity_poly.type
_entity_poly.pdbx_seq_one_letter_code
_entity_poly.pdbx_strand_id
1 'polypeptide(L)'
;MRADDTLAAEGGEMNVSIQSETNTAATGTNQMSVAVRQTLKQKLAALVPAWDGRVLDVPAQGEVLTGPCAIVAFAEEVPKSAWAGYRRIIKISPYVRPEDGGAEQLETWSAELVKGLHQVRLEDEKGAAFTCIYFGSSDCDRVDAGSGMMTRSLRFGMYIPESTDDHAVLGTPDSWMAALQDWTQSALGSEWSVYGDVWPGGYETPSVLWRLTGYSSTAAGTSALEMRKQWTGHVVAAGEGVTRHTVTRLVEQLAVQTRIALANTEDTRYLTVEEISADLQADAYLNGQIRLTLQQRSRRPGTDVPLIREIHHSKGIE
;
A
#
# COMPACT_ATOMS: atom_id res chain seq x y z
N MET A 1 36.83 64.22 -22.95
CA MET A 1 35.89 65.27 -22.49
C MET A 1 34.59 64.62 -22.05
N ARG A 2 34.31 64.60 -20.73
CA ARG A 2 33.05 64.36 -20.04
C ARG A 2 32.45 62.98 -20.22
N ALA A 3 31.98 62.30 -19.24
CA ALA A 3 31.84 62.40 -17.76
C ALA A 3 30.97 61.18 -17.41
N ASP A 4 31.41 60.47 -16.42
CA ASP A 4 30.69 59.92 -15.27
C ASP A 4 29.17 59.84 -15.37
N ASP A 5 28.67 58.66 -15.10
CA ASP A 5 27.70 58.49 -14.01
C ASP A 5 27.61 57.04 -13.52
N THR A 6 27.98 56.90 -12.29
CA THR A 6 27.89 55.75 -11.41
C THR A 6 26.45 55.62 -10.93
N LEU A 7 25.84 54.43 -11.05
CA LEU A 7 24.70 54.07 -10.22
C LEU A 7 24.89 52.68 -9.68
N ALA A 8 25.24 52.60 -8.41
CA ALA A 8 25.20 51.45 -7.57
C ALA A 8 23.74 51.03 -7.33
N ALA A 9 23.43 49.79 -7.58
CA ALA A 9 22.20 49.14 -7.11
C ALA A 9 22.60 48.02 -6.14
N GLU A 10 22.33 48.28 -4.88
CA GLU A 10 22.39 47.31 -3.80
C GLU A 10 21.33 46.21 -4.07
N GLY A 11 21.79 45.02 -4.38
CA GLY A 11 20.98 43.79 -4.41
C GLY A 11 21.17 43.03 -3.11
N GLY A 12 20.24 43.22 -2.17
CA GLY A 12 20.21 42.42 -0.93
C GLY A 12 20.03 40.95 -1.23
N GLU A 13 21.01 40.17 -0.87
CA GLU A 13 20.93 38.72 -0.85
C GLU A 13 19.95 38.26 0.23
N MET A 14 18.78 37.79 -0.20
CA MET A 14 17.85 37.08 0.65
C MET A 14 18.29 35.61 0.70
N ASN A 15 19.17 35.32 1.63
CA ASN A 15 19.60 33.95 1.94
C ASN A 15 18.47 33.28 2.73
N VAL A 16 17.54 32.64 2.02
CA VAL A 16 16.52 31.78 2.64
C VAL A 16 17.17 30.44 2.91
N SER A 17 17.38 30.16 4.18
CA SER A 17 17.91 28.88 4.68
C SER A 17 16.88 27.77 4.42
N ILE A 18 17.06 27.02 3.32
CA ILE A 18 16.41 25.75 3.07
C ILE A 18 17.37 24.64 3.49
N GLN A 19 17.59 24.43 4.77
CA GLN A 19 18.47 23.36 5.27
C GLN A 19 17.95 22.58 6.49
N SER A 20 16.69 22.69 6.89
CA SER A 20 16.24 21.96 8.10
C SER A 20 15.21 20.85 7.86
N GLU A 21 14.64 20.70 6.67
CA GLU A 21 13.60 19.68 6.45
C GLU A 21 14.09 18.35 5.85
N THR A 22 15.25 18.35 5.20
CA THR A 22 15.81 17.12 4.59
C THR A 22 16.44 16.16 5.60
N ASN A 23 16.80 16.61 6.79
CA ASN A 23 17.48 15.74 7.78
C ASN A 23 16.52 14.89 8.62
N THR A 24 15.28 15.29 8.81
CA THR A 24 14.33 14.56 9.65
C THR A 24 13.76 13.34 8.92
N ALA A 25 13.46 13.48 7.63
CA ALA A 25 13.00 12.37 6.80
C ALA A 25 14.09 11.29 6.62
N ALA A 26 15.34 11.69 6.38
CA ALA A 26 16.47 10.76 6.25
C ALA A 26 16.76 9.98 7.54
N THR A 27 16.55 10.60 8.71
CA THR A 27 16.77 9.95 10.00
C THR A 27 15.67 8.93 10.31
N GLY A 28 14.42 9.23 9.97
CA GLY A 28 13.27 8.32 10.14
C GLY A 28 13.41 7.07 9.27
N THR A 29 13.76 7.23 8.00
CA THR A 29 13.96 6.12 7.04
C THR A 29 15.10 5.19 7.47
N ASN A 30 16.20 5.73 7.98
CA ASN A 30 17.32 4.92 8.49
C ASN A 30 16.94 4.11 9.74
N GLN A 31 16.19 4.67 10.67
CA GLN A 31 15.75 3.95 11.88
C GLN A 31 14.77 2.82 11.57
N MET A 32 13.80 3.05 10.70
CA MET A 32 12.85 2.04 10.25
C MET A 32 13.58 0.90 9.52
N SER A 33 14.56 1.21 8.67
CA SER A 33 15.38 0.22 7.96
C SER A 33 16.15 -0.72 8.92
N VAL A 34 16.65 -0.22 10.04
CA VAL A 34 17.38 -1.03 11.05
C VAL A 34 16.42 -1.98 11.77
N ALA A 35 15.26 -1.50 12.24
CA ALA A 35 14.27 -2.32 12.93
C ALA A 35 13.73 -3.43 12.03
N VAL A 36 13.33 -3.09 10.80
CA VAL A 36 12.86 -4.05 9.78
C VAL A 36 13.93 -5.13 9.51
N ARG A 37 15.20 -4.73 9.37
CA ARG A 37 16.30 -5.67 9.17
C ARG A 37 16.46 -6.63 10.33
N GLN A 38 16.38 -6.14 11.56
CA GLN A 38 16.52 -6.95 12.76
C GLN A 38 15.39 -7.96 12.88
N THR A 39 14.14 -7.52 12.70
CA THR A 39 12.96 -8.38 12.72
C THR A 39 13.04 -9.49 11.65
N LEU A 40 13.46 -9.12 10.43
CA LEU A 40 13.66 -10.10 9.37
C LEU A 40 14.70 -11.14 9.74
N LYS A 41 15.87 -10.74 10.29
CA LYS A 41 16.91 -11.67 10.73
C LYS A 41 16.43 -12.62 11.82
N GLN A 42 15.70 -12.13 12.81
CA GLN A 42 15.10 -12.95 13.86
C GLN A 42 14.12 -13.99 13.27
N LYS A 43 13.26 -13.55 12.34
CA LYS A 43 12.35 -14.45 11.65
C LYS A 43 13.08 -15.54 10.85
N LEU A 44 14.13 -15.17 10.11
CA LEU A 44 14.92 -16.10 9.32
C LEU A 44 15.63 -17.14 10.22
N ALA A 45 16.20 -16.72 11.33
CA ALA A 45 16.84 -17.60 12.31
C ALA A 45 15.83 -18.61 12.91
N ALA A 46 14.59 -18.19 13.15
CA ALA A 46 13.54 -19.06 13.63
C ALA A 46 13.03 -20.04 12.56
N LEU A 47 13.03 -19.65 11.27
CA LEU A 47 12.61 -20.53 10.17
C LEU A 47 13.59 -21.66 9.90
N VAL A 48 14.90 -21.37 10.01
CA VAL A 48 15.95 -22.37 9.75
C VAL A 48 16.90 -22.48 10.97
N PRO A 49 16.51 -23.28 11.98
CA PRO A 49 17.32 -23.45 13.19
C PRO A 49 18.72 -24.01 12.94
N ALA A 50 18.91 -24.73 11.82
CA ALA A 50 20.22 -25.29 11.42
C ALA A 50 21.31 -24.24 11.19
N TRP A 51 20.95 -22.98 11.08
CA TRP A 51 21.94 -21.88 11.00
C TRP A 51 22.46 -21.43 12.37
N ASP A 52 21.92 -21.94 13.47
CA ASP A 52 22.29 -21.53 14.84
C ASP A 52 22.31 -20.00 15.01
N GLY A 53 21.27 -19.33 14.49
CA GLY A 53 21.14 -17.88 14.52
C GLY A 53 22.05 -17.10 13.54
N ARG A 54 22.85 -17.79 12.71
CA ARG A 54 23.80 -17.18 11.77
C ARG A 54 23.10 -16.59 10.55
N VAL A 55 22.38 -15.49 10.77
CA VAL A 55 21.79 -14.65 9.72
C VAL A 55 22.59 -13.36 9.64
N LEU A 56 23.42 -13.26 8.62
CA LEU A 56 24.45 -12.25 8.48
C LEU A 56 24.00 -11.14 7.51
N ASP A 57 24.58 -9.97 7.67
CA ASP A 57 24.59 -8.96 6.60
C ASP A 57 25.62 -9.35 5.55
N VAL A 58 25.70 -8.57 4.47
CA VAL A 58 26.75 -8.77 3.46
C VAL A 58 28.12 -8.72 4.16
N PRO A 59 28.92 -9.80 4.05
CA PRO A 59 30.21 -9.86 4.72
C PRO A 59 31.16 -8.76 4.24
N ALA A 60 32.09 -8.37 5.10
CA ALA A 60 33.16 -7.48 4.72
C ALA A 60 34.10 -8.15 3.70
N GLN A 61 34.84 -7.33 2.93
CA GLN A 61 35.81 -7.86 1.96
C GLN A 61 36.87 -8.72 2.65
N GLY A 62 37.00 -9.97 2.22
CA GLY A 62 37.95 -10.93 2.80
C GLY A 62 37.43 -11.74 3.99
N GLU A 63 36.24 -11.49 4.44
CA GLU A 63 35.59 -12.32 5.46
C GLU A 63 35.14 -13.65 4.84
N VAL A 64 35.55 -14.77 5.44
CA VAL A 64 35.23 -16.11 4.98
C VAL A 64 34.08 -16.69 5.80
N LEU A 65 33.09 -17.18 5.13
CA LEU A 65 31.97 -17.89 5.77
C LEU A 65 32.42 -19.26 6.25
N THR A 66 32.24 -19.56 7.54
CA THR A 66 32.79 -20.76 8.19
C THR A 66 31.79 -21.88 8.41
N GLY A 67 30.56 -21.77 7.96
CA GLY A 67 29.52 -22.81 8.11
C GLY A 67 28.16 -22.36 7.60
N PRO A 68 27.14 -23.23 7.68
CA PRO A 68 25.81 -22.91 7.21
C PRO A 68 25.27 -21.61 7.79
N CYS A 69 24.74 -20.75 6.94
CA CYS A 69 24.22 -19.44 7.33
C CYS A 69 23.29 -18.89 6.25
N ALA A 70 22.67 -17.76 6.51
CA ALA A 70 22.02 -16.95 5.49
C ALA A 70 22.64 -15.55 5.43
N ILE A 71 22.78 -15.02 4.22
CA ILE A 71 23.16 -13.62 4.00
C ILE A 71 21.92 -12.85 3.57
N VAL A 72 21.67 -11.70 4.24
CA VAL A 72 20.59 -10.78 3.89
C VAL A 72 21.20 -9.51 3.29
N ALA A 73 20.94 -9.29 2.01
CA ALA A 73 21.35 -8.09 1.31
C ALA A 73 20.12 -7.23 1.00
N PHE A 74 20.17 -5.97 1.45
CA PHE A 74 19.17 -4.97 1.10
C PHE A 74 19.60 -4.28 -0.19
N ALA A 75 18.78 -4.40 -1.21
CA ALA A 75 18.95 -3.73 -2.49
C ALA A 75 18.25 -2.37 -2.49
N GLU A 76 17.87 -1.91 -3.66
CA GLU A 76 17.22 -0.63 -3.86
C GLU A 76 15.92 -0.47 -3.07
N GLU A 77 15.69 0.74 -2.62
CA GLU A 77 14.42 1.20 -2.06
C GLU A 77 13.70 2.01 -3.14
N VAL A 78 12.46 1.65 -3.41
CA VAL A 78 11.67 2.30 -4.44
C VAL A 78 10.38 2.81 -3.78
N PRO A 79 10.15 4.13 -3.74
CA PRO A 79 8.85 4.68 -3.40
C PRO A 79 7.82 4.10 -4.36
N LYS A 80 6.82 3.41 -3.84
CA LYS A 80 5.93 2.65 -4.71
C LYS A 80 4.63 3.39 -4.97
N SER A 81 4.05 3.93 -3.93
CA SER A 81 2.80 4.68 -4.01
C SER A 81 2.43 5.26 -2.65
N ALA A 82 1.62 6.31 -2.66
CA ALA A 82 1.14 6.94 -1.44
C ALA A 82 0.35 6.00 -0.51
N TRP A 83 -0.28 4.95 -1.05
CA TRP A 83 -1.09 4.00 -0.25
C TRP A 83 -0.33 2.79 0.26
N ALA A 84 0.72 2.34 -0.43
CA ALA A 84 1.48 1.13 -0.08
C ALA A 84 2.85 1.44 0.53
N GLY A 85 3.19 2.73 0.66
CA GLY A 85 4.47 3.16 1.18
C GLY A 85 5.65 2.74 0.31
N TYR A 86 6.75 2.41 0.95
CA TYR A 86 7.98 1.99 0.28
C TYR A 86 7.99 0.50 -0.04
N ARG A 87 8.62 0.15 -1.14
CA ARG A 87 9.01 -1.22 -1.44
C ARG A 87 10.52 -1.35 -1.43
N ARG A 88 11.03 -2.19 -0.56
CA ARG A 88 12.45 -2.53 -0.53
C ARG A 88 12.68 -3.92 -1.10
N ILE A 89 13.60 -4.05 -2.02
CA ILE A 89 14.02 -5.35 -2.53
C ILE A 89 15.08 -5.90 -1.59
N ILE A 90 14.90 -7.15 -1.19
CA ILE A 90 15.88 -7.90 -0.42
C ILE A 90 16.28 -9.17 -1.16
N LYS A 91 17.52 -9.56 -0.97
CA LYS A 91 18.04 -10.86 -1.39
C LYS A 91 18.40 -11.65 -0.14
N ILE A 92 17.87 -12.84 -0.04
CA ILE A 92 18.17 -13.80 1.04
C ILE A 92 18.89 -14.96 0.39
N SER A 93 20.15 -15.18 0.79
CA SER A 93 20.99 -16.22 0.22
C SER A 93 21.37 -17.22 1.31
N PRO A 94 20.74 -18.42 1.37
CA PRO A 94 21.20 -19.51 2.20
C PRO A 94 22.52 -20.08 1.67
N TYR A 95 23.42 -20.45 2.58
CA TYR A 95 24.70 -21.07 2.30
C TYR A 95 24.77 -22.42 2.99
N VAL A 96 25.07 -23.48 2.25
CA VAL A 96 25.15 -24.87 2.71
C VAL A 96 26.44 -25.51 2.22
N ARG A 97 27.10 -26.31 3.06
CA ARG A 97 28.26 -27.08 2.63
C ARG A 97 27.82 -28.26 1.76
N PRO A 98 28.62 -28.67 0.77
CA PRO A 98 28.32 -29.86 -0.03
C PRO A 98 28.11 -31.12 0.83
N GLU A 99 28.91 -31.29 1.91
CA GLU A 99 28.81 -32.39 2.85
C GLU A 99 27.56 -32.35 3.75
N ASP A 100 26.95 -31.19 3.94
CA ASP A 100 25.74 -30.99 4.77
C ASP A 100 24.43 -31.13 3.97
N GLY A 101 24.45 -31.90 2.90
CA GLY A 101 23.30 -32.14 2.04
C GLY A 101 23.28 -31.33 0.73
N GLY A 102 24.19 -30.38 0.56
CA GLY A 102 24.41 -29.68 -0.72
C GLY A 102 23.14 -29.09 -1.33
N ALA A 103 22.87 -29.46 -2.59
CA ALA A 103 21.73 -28.91 -3.35
C ALA A 103 20.36 -29.29 -2.75
N GLU A 104 20.20 -30.47 -2.19
CA GLU A 104 18.93 -30.93 -1.59
C GLU A 104 18.58 -30.10 -0.34
N GLN A 105 19.59 -29.83 0.50
CA GLN A 105 19.41 -29.00 1.67
C GLN A 105 19.14 -27.53 1.29
N LEU A 106 19.81 -27.05 0.23
CA LEU A 106 19.58 -25.70 -0.30
C LEU A 106 18.13 -25.54 -0.80
N GLU A 107 17.59 -26.55 -1.49
CA GLU A 107 16.19 -26.56 -1.94
C GLU A 107 15.22 -26.56 -0.76
N THR A 108 15.47 -27.41 0.24
CA THR A 108 14.66 -27.50 1.45
C THR A 108 14.59 -26.14 2.17
N TRP A 109 15.73 -25.51 2.45
CA TRP A 109 15.74 -24.20 3.10
C TRP A 109 15.10 -23.11 2.24
N SER A 110 15.30 -23.16 0.93
CA SER A 110 14.65 -22.21 0.02
C SER A 110 13.12 -22.31 0.10
N ALA A 111 12.59 -23.53 0.12
CA ALA A 111 11.14 -23.75 0.26
C ALA A 111 10.62 -23.29 1.63
N GLU A 112 11.34 -23.54 2.72
CA GLU A 112 11.00 -23.08 4.06
C GLU A 112 10.97 -21.56 4.15
N LEU A 113 11.97 -20.88 3.56
CA LEU A 113 12.04 -19.43 3.52
C LEU A 113 10.88 -18.84 2.72
N VAL A 114 10.59 -19.37 1.56
CA VAL A 114 9.45 -18.91 0.75
C VAL A 114 8.14 -19.11 1.50
N LYS A 115 7.90 -20.31 2.06
CA LYS A 115 6.70 -20.61 2.84
C LYS A 115 6.55 -19.72 4.08
N GLY A 116 7.66 -19.41 4.76
CA GLY A 116 7.67 -18.67 6.01
C GLY A 116 7.65 -17.16 5.88
N LEU A 117 7.90 -16.63 4.66
CA LEU A 117 7.96 -15.18 4.42
C LEU A 117 6.94 -14.67 3.40
N HIS A 118 6.57 -15.49 2.38
CA HIS A 118 5.67 -15.03 1.32
C HIS A 118 4.29 -14.74 1.86
N GLN A 119 3.84 -13.47 1.68
CA GLN A 119 2.56 -12.95 2.19
C GLN A 119 2.43 -13.02 3.72
N VAL A 120 3.54 -13.11 4.44
CA VAL A 120 3.54 -13.10 5.90
C VAL A 120 3.76 -11.68 6.39
N ARG A 121 2.82 -11.18 7.20
CA ARG A 121 2.98 -9.91 7.93
C ARG A 121 3.99 -10.12 9.06
N LEU A 122 4.96 -9.27 9.11
CA LEU A 122 5.92 -9.15 10.20
C LEU A 122 5.73 -7.80 10.90
N GLU A 123 6.12 -7.74 12.16
CA GLU A 123 6.01 -6.53 12.95
C GLU A 123 7.30 -6.31 13.73
N ASP A 124 7.80 -5.09 13.73
CA ASP A 124 8.98 -4.74 14.51
C ASP A 124 8.61 -4.45 15.98
N GLU A 125 9.63 -4.26 16.81
CA GLU A 125 9.46 -3.99 18.25
C GLU A 125 8.68 -2.69 18.55
N LYS A 126 8.50 -1.83 17.55
CA LYS A 126 7.78 -0.57 17.65
C LYS A 126 6.35 -0.64 17.10
N GLY A 127 5.92 -1.82 16.65
CA GLY A 127 4.59 -2.03 16.06
C GLY A 127 4.50 -1.65 14.58
N ALA A 128 5.62 -1.34 13.90
CA ALA A 128 5.58 -1.12 12.46
C ALA A 128 5.50 -2.44 11.71
N ALA A 129 4.44 -2.61 10.94
CA ALA A 129 4.18 -3.81 10.17
C ALA A 129 4.77 -3.72 8.75
N PHE A 130 5.22 -4.86 8.25
CA PHE A 130 5.65 -5.00 6.86
C PHE A 130 5.34 -6.40 6.35
N THR A 131 5.25 -6.55 5.03
CA THR A 131 4.98 -7.85 4.40
C THR A 131 6.00 -8.15 3.32
N CYS A 132 6.45 -9.40 3.27
CA CYS A 132 7.38 -9.89 2.25
C CYS A 132 6.61 -10.63 1.15
N ILE A 133 6.91 -10.30 -0.11
CA ILE A 133 6.37 -10.99 -1.29
C ILE A 133 7.52 -11.60 -2.06
N TYR A 134 7.47 -12.90 -2.30
CA TYR A 134 8.47 -13.63 -3.06
C TYR A 134 8.38 -13.32 -4.55
N PHE A 135 9.52 -13.00 -5.18
CA PHE A 135 9.64 -12.67 -6.60
C PHE A 135 10.48 -13.66 -7.41
N GLY A 136 10.78 -14.81 -6.84
CA GLY A 136 11.63 -15.81 -7.49
C GLY A 136 13.09 -15.73 -7.09
N SER A 137 13.91 -16.60 -7.68
CA SER A 137 15.37 -16.59 -7.53
C SER A 137 15.98 -15.57 -8.50
N SER A 138 17.05 -14.90 -8.09
CA SER A 138 17.77 -13.98 -8.97
C SER A 138 18.85 -14.65 -9.79
N ASP A 139 19.36 -15.79 -9.31
CA ASP A 139 20.48 -16.51 -9.88
C ASP A 139 20.24 -18.02 -9.84
N CYS A 140 21.01 -18.78 -10.62
CA CYS A 140 21.07 -20.25 -10.48
C CYS A 140 21.84 -20.64 -9.23
N ASP A 141 21.76 -21.93 -8.88
CA ASP A 141 22.61 -22.51 -7.84
C ASP A 141 24.06 -22.40 -8.25
N ARG A 142 24.88 -21.99 -7.31
CA ARG A 142 26.31 -21.78 -7.53
C ARG A 142 27.12 -22.16 -6.30
N VAL A 143 28.36 -22.49 -6.51
CA VAL A 143 29.35 -22.59 -5.44
C VAL A 143 30.02 -21.24 -5.27
N ASP A 144 29.99 -20.71 -4.06
CA ASP A 144 30.69 -19.48 -3.74
C ASP A 144 32.20 -19.74 -3.67
N ALA A 145 32.96 -19.02 -4.47
CA ALA A 145 34.39 -19.27 -4.61
C ALA A 145 35.20 -19.00 -3.32
N GLY A 146 34.70 -18.11 -2.45
CA GLY A 146 35.39 -17.75 -1.21
C GLY A 146 35.16 -18.76 -0.09
N SER A 147 33.99 -19.34 0.02
CA SER A 147 33.64 -20.28 1.10
C SER A 147 33.57 -21.73 0.67
N GLY A 148 33.47 -22.01 -0.64
CA GLY A 148 33.22 -23.36 -1.17
C GLY A 148 31.80 -23.88 -0.91
N MET A 149 30.92 -23.05 -0.36
CA MET A 149 29.53 -23.43 -0.07
C MET A 149 28.60 -23.19 -1.26
N MET A 150 27.59 -24.01 -1.35
CA MET A 150 26.50 -23.84 -2.31
C MET A 150 25.54 -22.74 -1.84
N THR A 151 25.06 -21.94 -2.76
CA THR A 151 24.12 -20.85 -2.48
C THR A 151 23.19 -20.57 -3.64
N ARG A 152 22.04 -19.98 -3.33
CA ARG A 152 21.02 -19.44 -4.24
C ARG A 152 20.51 -18.12 -3.66
N SER A 153 20.24 -17.12 -4.49
CA SER A 153 19.66 -15.86 -4.01
C SER A 153 18.17 -15.82 -4.26
N LEU A 154 17.38 -15.78 -3.20
CA LEU A 154 15.94 -15.60 -3.23
C LEU A 154 15.61 -14.10 -3.16
N ARG A 155 14.76 -13.61 -4.05
CA ARG A 155 14.34 -12.20 -4.08
C ARG A 155 12.98 -12.03 -3.43
N PHE A 156 12.87 -11.06 -2.53
CA PHE A 156 11.61 -10.63 -1.95
C PHE A 156 11.47 -9.12 -2.08
N GLY A 157 10.23 -8.67 -2.29
CA GLY A 157 9.86 -7.27 -2.09
C GLY A 157 9.24 -7.12 -0.72
N MET A 158 9.75 -6.25 0.11
CA MET A 158 9.12 -5.85 1.37
C MET A 158 8.27 -4.62 1.14
N TYR A 159 7.02 -4.68 1.54
CA TYR A 159 6.10 -3.56 1.54
C TYR A 159 6.05 -2.99 2.96
N ILE A 160 6.45 -1.74 3.08
CA ILE A 160 6.58 -1.03 4.36
C ILE A 160 5.68 0.19 4.27
N PRO A 161 4.46 0.16 4.85
CA PRO A 161 3.59 1.34 4.91
C PRO A 161 4.29 2.48 5.63
N GLU A 162 4.10 3.68 5.14
CA GLU A 162 4.56 4.87 5.83
C GLU A 162 3.71 5.10 7.08
N SER A 163 4.37 5.49 8.17
CA SER A 163 3.65 5.95 9.35
C SER A 163 2.86 7.22 9.00
N THR A 164 1.56 7.15 9.17
CA THR A 164 0.63 8.22 8.78
C THR A 164 0.51 9.35 9.79
N ASP A 165 1.43 9.45 10.76
CA ASP A 165 1.38 10.53 11.75
C ASP A 165 1.43 11.94 11.10
N ASP A 166 1.98 12.06 9.89
CA ASP A 166 2.02 13.29 9.11
C ASP A 166 0.86 13.44 8.09
N HIS A 167 0.11 12.39 7.81
CA HIS A 167 -1.09 12.44 6.98
C HIS A 167 -2.34 12.65 7.83
N ALA A 168 -2.32 13.64 8.71
CA ALA A 168 -3.56 14.18 9.28
C ALA A 168 -4.46 14.54 8.09
N VAL A 169 -5.50 13.72 7.89
CA VAL A 169 -6.50 13.92 6.83
C VAL A 169 -7.05 15.33 6.98
N LEU A 170 -6.52 16.26 6.20
CA LEU A 170 -7.01 17.63 6.10
C LEU A 170 -8.34 17.61 5.34
N GLY A 171 -9.39 17.14 6.00
CA GLY A 171 -10.72 17.14 5.39
C GLY A 171 -11.75 16.30 6.13
N THR A 172 -13.00 16.57 5.87
CA THR A 172 -14.11 15.71 6.34
C THR A 172 -14.01 14.35 5.65
N PRO A 173 -14.06 13.24 6.39
CA PRO A 173 -14.03 11.91 5.79
C PRO A 173 -15.10 11.78 4.68
N ASP A 174 -14.71 11.18 3.57
CA ASP A 174 -15.65 10.92 2.46
C ASP A 174 -16.76 9.99 2.93
N SER A 175 -18.01 10.47 2.91
CA SER A 175 -19.16 9.69 3.37
C SER A 175 -19.37 8.38 2.59
N TRP A 176 -18.92 8.31 1.33
CA TRP A 176 -19.00 7.09 0.52
C TRP A 176 -17.94 6.08 0.98
N MET A 177 -16.73 6.57 1.32
CA MET A 177 -15.69 5.73 1.92
C MET A 177 -16.18 5.12 3.23
N ALA A 178 -16.73 5.93 4.13
CA ALA A 178 -17.26 5.45 5.40
C ALA A 178 -18.34 4.38 5.18
N ALA A 179 -19.30 4.64 4.30
CA ALA A 179 -20.36 3.68 3.98
C ALA A 179 -19.82 2.36 3.38
N LEU A 180 -18.80 2.45 2.53
CA LEU A 180 -18.14 1.27 1.93
C LEU A 180 -17.36 0.48 2.98
N GLN A 181 -16.68 1.17 3.89
CA GLN A 181 -15.96 0.53 5.01
C GLN A 181 -16.95 -0.18 5.95
N ASP A 182 -18.03 0.50 6.38
CA ASP A 182 -19.04 -0.07 7.26
C ASP A 182 -19.73 -1.29 6.63
N TRP A 183 -20.04 -1.20 5.34
CA TRP A 183 -20.58 -2.33 4.59
C TRP A 183 -19.61 -3.51 4.56
N THR A 184 -18.35 -3.25 4.24
CA THR A 184 -17.31 -4.28 4.17
C THR A 184 -17.09 -4.93 5.53
N GLN A 185 -17.02 -4.14 6.60
CA GLN A 185 -16.89 -4.64 7.97
C GLN A 185 -18.07 -5.53 8.34
N SER A 186 -19.28 -5.13 7.99
CA SER A 186 -20.51 -5.94 8.24
C SER A 186 -20.51 -7.24 7.43
N ALA A 187 -20.00 -7.22 6.20
CA ALA A 187 -19.94 -8.39 5.32
C ALA A 187 -18.90 -9.42 5.77
N LEU A 188 -17.76 -8.97 6.29
CA LEU A 188 -16.63 -9.83 6.64
C LEU A 188 -16.60 -10.23 8.13
N GLY A 189 -17.17 -9.41 9.01
CA GLY A 189 -17.17 -9.63 10.46
C GLY A 189 -16.01 -8.93 11.18
N SER A 190 -16.01 -9.02 12.51
CA SER A 190 -15.09 -8.30 13.40
C SER A 190 -13.64 -8.79 13.34
N GLU A 191 -13.37 -9.92 12.74
CA GLU A 191 -12.02 -10.48 12.58
C GLU A 191 -11.21 -9.78 11.47
N TRP A 192 -11.90 -8.98 10.65
CA TRP A 192 -11.29 -8.23 9.56
C TRP A 192 -11.12 -6.76 9.92
N SER A 193 -9.99 -6.20 9.57
CA SER A 193 -9.76 -4.76 9.65
C SER A 193 -10.03 -4.11 8.30
N VAL A 194 -10.77 -2.98 8.29
CA VAL A 194 -11.11 -2.28 7.05
C VAL A 194 -10.53 -0.86 7.09
N TYR A 195 -9.67 -0.58 6.13
CA TYR A 195 -8.95 0.69 6.01
C TYR A 195 -9.41 1.51 4.81
N GLY A 196 -9.14 2.81 4.83
CA GLY A 196 -9.41 3.73 3.74
C GLY A 196 -8.15 4.48 3.29
N ASP A 197 -8.02 4.67 1.99
CA ASP A 197 -7.00 5.43 1.28
C ASP A 197 -5.57 4.89 1.39
N VAL A 198 -5.05 4.62 2.58
CA VAL A 198 -3.67 4.19 2.81
C VAL A 198 -3.60 3.06 3.85
N TRP A 199 -2.60 2.22 3.75
CA TRP A 199 -2.27 1.26 4.79
C TRP A 199 -1.65 1.98 5.98
N PRO A 200 -2.19 1.84 7.21
CA PRO A 200 -1.53 2.39 8.40
C PRO A 200 -0.22 1.64 8.70
N GLY A 201 0.72 2.29 9.39
CA GLY A 201 2.00 1.70 9.74
C GLY A 201 1.90 0.39 10.53
N GLY A 202 0.89 0.27 11.39
CA GLY A 202 0.62 -0.95 12.18
C GLY A 202 -0.56 -1.77 11.65
N TYR A 203 -0.83 -1.78 10.33
CA TYR A 203 -1.97 -2.51 9.78
C TYR A 203 -2.02 -3.97 10.25
N GLU A 204 -3.22 -4.49 10.41
CA GLU A 204 -3.47 -5.88 10.79
C GLU A 204 -3.86 -6.75 9.59
N THR A 205 -3.81 -8.06 9.78
CA THR A 205 -4.30 -9.05 8.81
C THR A 205 -5.16 -10.07 9.52
N PRO A 206 -6.30 -10.49 8.94
CA PRO A 206 -6.79 -10.18 7.60
C PRO A 206 -7.38 -8.77 7.51
N SER A 207 -7.25 -8.15 6.34
CA SER A 207 -7.70 -6.77 6.16
C SER A 207 -8.09 -6.43 4.72
N VAL A 208 -8.88 -5.38 4.59
CA VAL A 208 -9.27 -4.78 3.31
C VAL A 208 -8.96 -3.29 3.34
N LEU A 209 -8.31 -2.79 2.28
CA LEU A 209 -8.14 -1.37 2.06
C LEU A 209 -8.97 -0.95 0.85
N TRP A 210 -9.79 0.08 1.00
CA TRP A 210 -10.47 0.73 -0.11
C TRP A 210 -9.79 2.05 -0.46
N ARG A 211 -9.59 2.28 -1.74
CA ARG A 211 -8.93 3.47 -2.27
C ARG A 211 -9.77 4.11 -3.35
N LEU A 212 -9.98 5.43 -3.26
CA LEU A 212 -10.59 6.19 -4.34
C LEU A 212 -9.58 6.34 -5.49
N THR A 213 -9.95 5.86 -6.68
CA THR A 213 -9.07 5.86 -7.87
C THR A 213 -9.60 6.69 -9.02
N GLY A 214 -10.87 7.08 -8.96
CA GLY A 214 -11.47 7.93 -9.98
C GLY A 214 -12.72 8.61 -9.47
N TYR A 215 -13.00 9.79 -10.00
CA TYR A 215 -14.19 10.57 -9.72
C TYR A 215 -14.66 11.26 -10.98
N SER A 216 -15.97 11.19 -11.23
CA SER A 216 -16.60 11.95 -12.29
C SER A 216 -17.98 12.46 -11.87
N SER A 217 -18.37 13.59 -12.43
CA SER A 217 -19.70 14.16 -12.22
C SER A 217 -20.28 14.61 -13.55
N THR A 218 -21.49 14.17 -13.84
CA THR A 218 -22.20 14.51 -15.06
C THR A 218 -23.56 15.14 -14.75
N ALA A 219 -24.03 16.02 -15.63
CA ALA A 219 -25.37 16.57 -15.50
C ALA A 219 -26.43 15.52 -15.85
N ALA A 220 -27.34 15.26 -14.91
CA ALA A 220 -28.51 14.39 -15.12
C ALA A 220 -29.76 15.25 -15.28
N GLY A 221 -29.80 16.05 -16.37
CA GLY A 221 -30.79 17.07 -16.60
C GLY A 221 -30.46 18.41 -15.93
N THR A 222 -31.45 19.32 -15.83
CA THR A 222 -31.25 20.68 -15.34
C THR A 222 -31.11 20.75 -13.80
N SER A 223 -31.74 19.85 -13.07
CA SER A 223 -31.85 19.90 -11.60
C SER A 223 -31.09 18.82 -10.84
N ALA A 224 -30.39 17.92 -11.53
CA ALA A 224 -29.65 16.84 -10.90
C ALA A 224 -28.23 16.69 -11.43
N LEU A 225 -27.36 16.18 -10.58
CA LEU A 225 -26.03 15.71 -10.89
C LEU A 225 -25.96 14.21 -10.64
N GLU A 226 -25.28 13.50 -11.50
CA GLU A 226 -24.91 12.12 -11.31
C GLU A 226 -23.41 12.06 -11.00
N MET A 227 -23.08 11.58 -9.82
CA MET A 227 -21.71 11.41 -9.35
C MET A 227 -21.34 9.95 -9.43
N ARG A 228 -20.15 9.66 -9.92
CA ARG A 228 -19.54 8.33 -9.98
C ARG A 228 -18.19 8.36 -9.33
N LYS A 229 -17.94 7.40 -8.45
CA LYS A 229 -16.65 7.19 -7.83
C LYS A 229 -16.17 5.78 -8.11
N GLN A 230 -14.90 5.69 -8.53
CA GLN A 230 -14.23 4.42 -8.79
C GLN A 230 -13.32 4.08 -7.61
N TRP A 231 -13.44 2.86 -7.15
CA TRP A 231 -12.73 2.35 -5.98
C TRP A 231 -11.88 1.16 -6.38
N THR A 232 -10.72 1.07 -5.74
CA THR A 232 -9.89 -0.14 -5.78
C THR A 232 -9.87 -0.76 -4.40
N GLY A 233 -10.22 -2.06 -4.32
CA GLY A 233 -10.16 -2.86 -3.10
C GLY A 233 -8.91 -3.73 -3.08
N HIS A 234 -8.18 -3.67 -1.98
CA HIS A 234 -7.00 -4.44 -1.68
C HIS A 234 -7.33 -5.42 -0.55
N VAL A 235 -7.31 -6.70 -0.82
CA VAL A 235 -7.64 -7.74 0.17
C VAL A 235 -6.37 -8.49 0.54
N VAL A 236 -6.02 -8.48 1.82
CA VAL A 236 -4.83 -9.13 2.35
C VAL A 236 -5.22 -10.07 3.48
N ALA A 237 -4.87 -11.34 3.35
CA ALA A 237 -5.09 -12.34 4.39
C ALA A 237 -3.94 -13.34 4.44
N ALA A 238 -3.87 -14.13 5.50
CA ALA A 238 -2.91 -15.21 5.63
C ALA A 238 -3.25 -16.35 4.66
N GLY A 239 -2.51 -16.38 3.55
CA GLY A 239 -2.64 -17.40 2.51
C GLY A 239 -3.53 -17.01 1.34
N GLU A 240 -3.05 -17.38 0.16
CA GLU A 240 -3.64 -17.03 -1.13
C GLU A 240 -5.08 -17.53 -1.30
N GLY A 241 -5.39 -18.71 -0.75
CA GLY A 241 -6.73 -19.30 -0.80
C GLY A 241 -7.78 -18.47 -0.06
N VAL A 242 -7.44 -17.95 1.13
CA VAL A 242 -8.32 -17.10 1.93
C VAL A 242 -8.54 -15.76 1.22
N THR A 243 -7.47 -15.16 0.73
CA THR A 243 -7.52 -13.90 -0.05
C THR A 243 -8.45 -14.03 -1.25
N ARG A 244 -8.24 -15.06 -2.08
CA ARG A 244 -9.05 -15.34 -3.27
C ARG A 244 -10.53 -15.55 -2.94
N HIS A 245 -10.81 -16.37 -1.93
CA HIS A 245 -12.18 -16.63 -1.48
C HIS A 245 -12.88 -15.34 -1.02
N THR A 246 -12.19 -14.51 -0.24
CA THR A 246 -12.73 -13.25 0.27
C THR A 246 -12.99 -12.25 -0.86
N VAL A 247 -12.06 -12.11 -1.82
CA VAL A 247 -12.26 -11.27 -3.01
C VAL A 247 -13.52 -11.69 -3.76
N THR A 248 -13.66 -13.00 -4.06
CA THR A 248 -14.84 -13.53 -4.77
C THR A 248 -16.12 -13.26 -4.00
N ARG A 249 -16.13 -13.54 -2.69
CA ARG A 249 -17.28 -13.30 -1.81
C ARG A 249 -17.71 -11.84 -1.80
N LEU A 250 -16.77 -10.89 -1.67
CA LEU A 250 -17.10 -9.45 -1.68
C LEU A 250 -17.69 -9.01 -3.02
N VAL A 251 -17.14 -9.49 -4.13
CA VAL A 251 -17.66 -9.18 -5.47
C VAL A 251 -19.07 -9.72 -5.65
N GLU A 252 -19.32 -10.98 -5.29
CA GLU A 252 -20.65 -11.60 -5.37
C GLU A 252 -21.67 -10.88 -4.50
N GLN A 253 -21.31 -10.54 -3.26
CA GLN A 253 -22.21 -9.84 -2.35
C GLN A 253 -22.55 -8.43 -2.84
N LEU A 254 -21.57 -7.65 -3.33
CA LEU A 254 -21.81 -6.33 -3.90
C LEU A 254 -22.67 -6.39 -5.17
N ALA A 255 -22.43 -7.38 -6.02
CA ALA A 255 -23.23 -7.58 -7.24
C ALA A 255 -24.70 -7.89 -6.92
N VAL A 256 -24.97 -8.68 -5.88
CA VAL A 256 -26.33 -9.02 -5.45
C VAL A 256 -27.01 -7.87 -4.72
N GLN A 257 -26.29 -7.17 -3.87
CA GLN A 257 -26.86 -6.13 -3.00
C GLN A 257 -27.25 -4.87 -3.75
N THR A 258 -26.58 -4.54 -4.83
CA THR A 258 -26.84 -3.39 -5.72
C THR A 258 -26.85 -2.01 -5.08
N ARG A 259 -27.01 -1.88 -3.77
CA ARG A 259 -27.08 -0.61 -3.03
C ARG A 259 -26.37 -0.68 -1.68
N ILE A 260 -25.64 0.38 -1.33
CA ILE A 260 -25.00 0.58 -0.02
C ILE A 260 -25.67 1.79 0.63
N ALA A 261 -26.16 1.64 1.87
CA ALA A 261 -26.76 2.73 2.61
C ALA A 261 -25.69 3.76 3.03
N LEU A 262 -25.98 5.05 2.84
CA LEU A 262 -25.19 6.13 3.42
C LEU A 262 -25.66 6.37 4.86
N ALA A 263 -24.77 6.21 5.82
CA ALA A 263 -25.03 6.56 7.20
C ALA A 263 -25.23 8.09 7.36
N ASN A 264 -26.09 8.49 8.31
CA ASN A 264 -26.28 9.89 8.75
C ASN A 264 -26.99 10.86 7.79
N THR A 265 -27.96 10.43 7.04
CA THR A 265 -28.87 11.37 6.40
C THR A 265 -30.29 11.17 6.93
N GLU A 266 -30.99 12.26 7.28
CA GLU A 266 -32.42 12.23 7.63
C GLU A 266 -33.26 11.57 6.53
N ASP A 267 -32.80 11.68 5.28
CA ASP A 267 -33.29 10.92 4.13
C ASP A 267 -32.38 9.71 3.89
N THR A 268 -32.95 8.52 3.84
CA THR A 268 -32.21 7.29 3.49
C THR A 268 -31.64 7.40 2.08
N ARG A 269 -30.36 7.72 1.99
CA ARG A 269 -29.63 7.79 0.72
C ARG A 269 -28.82 6.53 0.50
N TYR A 270 -28.70 6.14 -0.76
CA TYR A 270 -27.99 4.93 -1.16
C TYR A 270 -26.94 5.26 -2.23
N LEU A 271 -25.83 4.53 -2.18
CA LEU A 271 -24.91 4.40 -3.28
C LEU A 271 -25.35 3.20 -4.12
N THR A 272 -25.43 3.36 -5.42
CA THR A 272 -25.76 2.25 -6.33
C THR A 272 -24.45 1.62 -6.81
N VAL A 273 -24.35 0.31 -6.74
CA VAL A 273 -23.25 -0.45 -7.37
C VAL A 273 -23.52 -0.48 -8.86
N GLU A 274 -22.70 0.21 -9.64
CA GLU A 274 -22.83 0.30 -11.09
C GLU A 274 -22.04 -0.81 -11.78
N GLU A 275 -20.79 -1.00 -11.35
CA GLU A 275 -19.89 -1.99 -11.89
C GLU A 275 -19.02 -2.56 -10.79
N ILE A 276 -18.78 -3.87 -10.85
CA ILE A 276 -17.85 -4.54 -9.98
C ILE A 276 -17.14 -5.66 -10.71
N SER A 277 -15.82 -5.76 -10.53
CA SER A 277 -14.99 -6.83 -11.08
C SER A 277 -13.81 -7.15 -10.18
N ALA A 278 -13.18 -8.28 -10.40
CA ALA A 278 -11.95 -8.65 -9.71
C ALA A 278 -10.91 -9.23 -10.65
N ASP A 279 -9.66 -8.89 -10.37
CA ASP A 279 -8.47 -9.54 -10.92
C ASP A 279 -7.77 -10.33 -9.80
N LEU A 280 -7.93 -11.64 -9.81
CA LEU A 280 -7.37 -12.53 -8.79
C LEU A 280 -5.86 -12.74 -8.92
N GLN A 281 -5.24 -12.24 -9.99
CA GLN A 281 -3.78 -12.27 -10.19
C GLN A 281 -3.10 -10.95 -9.81
N ALA A 282 -3.87 -9.91 -9.52
CA ALA A 282 -3.33 -8.62 -9.15
C ALA A 282 -2.61 -8.66 -7.81
N ASP A 283 -1.48 -7.94 -7.72
CA ASP A 283 -0.76 -7.74 -6.45
C ASP A 283 -1.66 -6.98 -5.46
N ALA A 284 -1.92 -7.63 -4.31
CA ALA A 284 -2.82 -7.13 -3.28
C ALA A 284 -2.41 -5.75 -2.73
N TYR A 285 -1.12 -5.51 -2.55
CA TYR A 285 -0.63 -4.25 -1.98
C TYR A 285 -0.52 -3.12 -3.00
N LEU A 286 -0.17 -3.44 -4.25
CA LEU A 286 0.11 -2.43 -5.28
C LEU A 286 -1.09 -2.10 -6.14
N ASN A 287 -1.72 -3.13 -6.68
CA ASN A 287 -2.73 -2.96 -7.71
C ASN A 287 -4.14 -3.06 -7.14
N GLY A 288 -4.31 -3.84 -6.05
CA GLY A 288 -5.60 -4.25 -5.53
C GLY A 288 -6.35 -5.17 -6.48
N GLN A 289 -7.16 -6.05 -5.92
CA GLN A 289 -7.84 -7.09 -6.69
C GLN A 289 -9.22 -6.67 -7.16
N ILE A 290 -9.91 -5.77 -6.44
CA ILE A 290 -11.30 -5.39 -6.72
C ILE A 290 -11.35 -4.04 -7.42
N ARG A 291 -12.19 -3.92 -8.44
CA ARG A 291 -12.58 -2.66 -9.07
C ARG A 291 -14.08 -2.47 -8.85
N LEU A 292 -14.47 -1.35 -8.28
CA LEU A 292 -15.84 -1.04 -7.92
C LEU A 292 -16.19 0.37 -8.39
N THR A 293 -17.31 0.53 -9.09
CA THR A 293 -17.88 1.83 -9.41
C THR A 293 -19.18 2.01 -8.65
N LEU A 294 -19.21 3.04 -7.82
CA LEU A 294 -20.41 3.48 -7.10
C LEU A 294 -20.95 4.76 -7.72
N GLN A 295 -22.28 4.85 -7.77
CA GLN A 295 -23.00 5.96 -8.35
C GLN A 295 -24.00 6.54 -7.34
N GLN A 296 -24.18 7.86 -7.37
CA GLN A 296 -25.25 8.55 -6.65
C GLN A 296 -25.80 9.71 -7.47
N ARG A 297 -27.11 9.86 -7.45
CA ARG A 297 -27.78 11.07 -7.92
C ARG A 297 -27.97 12.06 -6.78
N SER A 298 -27.55 13.28 -7.00
CA SER A 298 -27.78 14.39 -6.08
C SER A 298 -28.51 15.55 -6.77
N ARG A 299 -29.29 16.28 -6.00
CA ARG A 299 -29.92 17.49 -6.49
C ARG A 299 -28.85 18.56 -6.68
N ARG A 300 -28.90 19.31 -7.78
CA ARG A 300 -28.07 20.52 -7.90
C ARG A 300 -28.49 21.51 -6.82
N PRO A 301 -27.53 22.18 -6.16
CA PRO A 301 -27.84 23.36 -5.34
C PRO A 301 -28.61 24.33 -6.23
N GLY A 302 -29.84 24.64 -5.84
CA GLY A 302 -30.65 25.63 -6.57
C GLY A 302 -29.92 26.98 -6.51
N THR A 303 -29.60 27.59 -7.63
CA THR A 303 -29.52 29.04 -7.68
C THR A 303 -30.92 29.54 -7.31
N ASP A 304 -31.03 30.45 -6.35
CA ASP A 304 -32.27 31.17 -6.05
C ASP A 304 -32.69 31.90 -7.33
N VAL A 305 -33.39 31.18 -8.19
CA VAL A 305 -34.07 31.77 -9.32
C VAL A 305 -35.36 32.33 -8.77
N PRO A 306 -35.62 33.64 -8.87
CA PRO A 306 -36.87 34.22 -8.41
C PRO A 306 -38.03 33.46 -9.05
N LEU A 307 -38.84 32.85 -8.20
CA LEU A 307 -40.07 32.19 -8.65
C LEU A 307 -40.94 33.22 -9.34
N ILE A 308 -41.42 32.92 -10.56
CA ILE A 308 -42.45 33.71 -11.21
C ILE A 308 -43.67 33.65 -10.31
N ARG A 309 -43.93 34.71 -9.55
CA ARG A 309 -45.07 34.78 -8.60
C ARG A 309 -46.40 35.06 -9.24
N GLU A 310 -46.39 35.73 -10.42
CA GLU A 310 -47.62 36.11 -11.12
C GLU A 310 -47.43 36.00 -12.64
N ILE A 311 -48.39 35.42 -13.32
CA ILE A 311 -48.50 35.44 -14.78
C ILE A 311 -49.69 36.35 -15.10
N HIS A 312 -49.39 37.54 -15.59
CA HIS A 312 -50.46 38.44 -16.07
C HIS A 312 -50.86 38.05 -17.49
N HIS A 313 -52.08 37.55 -17.66
CA HIS A 313 -52.69 37.41 -18.96
C HIS A 313 -53.29 38.73 -19.39
N SER A 314 -52.66 39.44 -20.34
CA SER A 314 -53.33 40.51 -21.05
C SER A 314 -54.33 39.90 -22.03
N LYS A 315 -55.64 40.10 -21.82
CA LYS A 315 -56.63 39.80 -22.84
C LYS A 315 -56.36 40.70 -24.03
N GLY A 316 -56.12 40.10 -25.20
CA GLY A 316 -56.09 40.83 -26.45
C GLY A 316 -57.38 41.62 -26.63
N ILE A 317 -57.26 42.86 -27.00
CA ILE A 317 -58.38 43.73 -27.41
C ILE A 317 -58.75 43.26 -28.80
N GLU A 318 -60.06 42.88 -29.00
CA GLU A 318 -60.71 42.65 -30.30
C GLU A 318 -60.73 43.94 -31.12
#